data_6fc23edee267a74bcea5eb60b5089c9f
#
_entry.id   6fc23edee267a74bcea5eb60b5089c9f
#
_cell.length_a   1.000
_cell.length_b   1.000
_cell.length_c   1.000
_cell.angle_alpha   90.00
_cell.angle_beta   90.00
_cell.angle_gamma   90.00
#
_symmetry.space_group_name_H-M   'P 1'
#
loop_
_entity.id
_entity.type
_entity.pdbx_description
1 polymer ?
#
loop_
_entity_poly.entity_id
_entity_poly.type
_entity_poly.pdbx_seq_one_letter_code
_entity_poly.pdbx_strand_id
1 'polypeptide(L)'
;LGPFFMLFFAMCMGDAGYGIVLMLIALYMKQKMQDSGLGKMYRLIGFLGGMTFFVGLFLGTFFGMSILSASWAPSWLKALCIDGWFPDGKIAGFPVQMVLAVAIGVLHICLAMIIKTVNFTKRFGFSKTVSTWGWTTLIVGGIVVISLGMMEVLSAEVFKWVIIALAAVSGLAIFVFNTPGRNPLVNIGSGLWDTYNMVTGLLGDVLSYIRLYALGLAGGMLGNAFNIMGTMILDIPVPVVNWVFCIVILIFGHVLNLAMSCLGAFVHPLRLTFVEYFKNSGYEGTGAKYNPLVKTK
;
A
#
# COMPACT_ATOMS: atom_id res chain seq x y z
N LEU A 1 0.80 -11.95 -2.54
CA LEU A 1 -0.21 -10.92 -2.85
C LEU A 1 -1.18 -10.69 -1.69
N GLY A 2 -1.73 -11.73 -1.08
CA GLY A 2 -2.71 -11.62 0.00
C GLY A 2 -2.29 -10.70 1.16
N PRO A 3 -1.10 -10.87 1.74
CA PRO A 3 -0.63 -9.99 2.83
C PRO A 3 -0.52 -8.52 2.43
N PHE A 4 -0.04 -8.24 1.20
CA PHE A 4 0.02 -6.85 0.70
C PHE A 4 -1.36 -6.24 0.50
N PHE A 5 -2.31 -7.02 -0.03
CA PHE A 5 -3.69 -6.57 -0.15
C PHE A 5 -4.30 -6.21 1.22
N MET A 6 -4.11 -7.07 2.23
CA MET A 6 -4.58 -6.80 3.59
C MET A 6 -3.93 -5.55 4.19
N LEU A 7 -2.61 -5.37 3.96
CA LEU A 7 -1.87 -4.21 4.42
C LEU A 7 -2.36 -2.91 3.74
N PHE A 8 -2.55 -2.93 2.43
CA PHE A 8 -3.06 -1.77 1.70
C PHE A 8 -4.49 -1.43 2.09
N PHE A 9 -5.36 -2.44 2.30
CA PHE A 9 -6.70 -2.24 2.82
C PHE A 9 -6.65 -1.54 4.19
N ALA A 10 -5.80 -2.05 5.09
CA ALA A 10 -5.65 -1.51 6.42
C ALA A 10 -5.12 -0.08 6.42
N MET A 11 -4.19 0.26 5.52
CA MET A 11 -3.67 1.62 5.36
C MET A 11 -4.72 2.59 4.78
N CYS A 12 -5.55 2.13 3.83
CA CYS A 12 -6.65 2.93 3.30
C CYS A 12 -7.71 3.25 4.35
N MET A 13 -8.00 2.29 5.22
CA MET A 13 -8.96 2.47 6.30
C MET A 13 -8.36 3.33 7.43
N GLY A 14 -7.09 3.06 7.77
CA GLY A 14 -6.24 3.83 8.67
C GLY A 14 -6.73 3.98 10.12
N ASP A 15 -7.80 3.31 10.54
CA ASP A 15 -8.47 3.55 11.82
C ASP A 15 -8.73 2.25 12.60
N ALA A 16 -8.21 2.18 13.83
CA ALA A 16 -8.34 1.01 14.69
C ALA A 16 -9.79 0.75 15.15
N GLY A 17 -10.57 1.81 15.37
CA GLY A 17 -11.98 1.69 15.79
C GLY A 17 -12.81 0.99 14.73
N TYR A 18 -12.66 1.37 13.46
CA TYR A 18 -13.33 0.70 12.36
C TYR A 18 -12.84 -0.73 12.15
N GLY A 19 -11.57 -1.02 12.46
CA GLY A 19 -11.04 -2.38 12.49
C GLY A 19 -11.80 -3.28 13.46
N ILE A 20 -12.09 -2.79 14.68
CA ILE A 20 -12.91 -3.52 15.67
C ILE A 20 -14.33 -3.75 15.15
N VAL A 21 -14.96 -2.74 14.57
CA VAL A 21 -16.32 -2.88 14.01
C VAL A 21 -16.35 -3.95 12.92
N LEU A 22 -15.37 -3.99 12.02
CA LEU A 22 -15.26 -5.05 10.99
C LEU A 22 -15.08 -6.44 11.61
N MET A 23 -14.28 -6.58 12.68
CA MET A 23 -14.15 -7.85 13.39
C MET A 23 -15.46 -8.29 14.03
N LEU A 24 -16.22 -7.37 14.64
CA LEU A 24 -17.55 -7.66 15.21
C LEU A 24 -18.54 -8.08 14.13
N ILE A 25 -18.55 -7.43 12.97
CA ILE A 25 -19.37 -7.82 11.81
C ILE A 25 -18.98 -9.23 11.35
N ALA A 26 -17.69 -9.54 11.27
CA ALA A 26 -17.21 -10.87 10.88
C ALA A 26 -17.65 -11.96 11.88
N LEU A 27 -17.61 -11.68 13.19
CA LEU A 27 -18.11 -12.59 14.22
C LEU A 27 -19.61 -12.80 14.12
N TYR A 28 -20.38 -11.74 13.90
CA TYR A 28 -21.81 -11.83 13.69
C TYR A 28 -22.17 -12.67 12.46
N MET A 29 -21.48 -12.46 11.33
CA MET A 29 -21.66 -13.26 10.12
C MET A 29 -21.28 -14.72 10.34
N LYS A 30 -20.25 -15.02 11.11
CA LYS A 30 -19.85 -16.39 11.47
C LYS A 30 -20.95 -17.10 12.23
N GLN A 31 -21.64 -16.42 13.17
CA GLN A 31 -22.68 -17.05 14.00
C GLN A 31 -24.00 -17.27 13.24
N LYS A 32 -24.38 -16.33 12.36
CA LYS A 32 -25.73 -16.30 11.78
C LYS A 32 -25.82 -16.77 10.32
N MET A 33 -24.71 -16.70 9.54
CA MET A 33 -24.72 -16.92 8.10
C MET A 33 -23.81 -18.07 7.64
N GLN A 34 -23.52 -19.05 8.50
CA GLN A 34 -22.57 -20.13 8.25
C GLN A 34 -22.98 -21.03 7.06
N ASP A 35 -24.28 -21.19 6.81
CA ASP A 35 -24.84 -22.06 5.75
C ASP A 35 -25.10 -21.34 4.42
N SER A 36 -24.93 -20.01 4.35
CA SER A 36 -25.09 -19.25 3.11
C SER A 36 -23.77 -19.20 2.32
N GLY A 37 -23.86 -19.06 0.98
CA GLY A 37 -22.68 -18.92 0.12
C GLY A 37 -21.77 -17.74 0.51
N LEU A 38 -22.30 -16.75 1.22
CA LEU A 38 -21.57 -15.64 1.85
C LEU A 38 -20.82 -16.03 3.13
N GLY A 39 -21.10 -17.21 3.71
CA GLY A 39 -20.47 -17.68 4.95
C GLY A 39 -18.95 -17.75 4.91
N LYS A 40 -18.36 -17.94 3.72
CA LYS A 40 -16.89 -17.94 3.58
C LYS A 40 -16.27 -16.54 3.65
N MET A 41 -17.03 -15.48 3.42
CA MET A 41 -16.55 -14.10 3.43
C MET A 41 -16.22 -13.59 4.86
N TYR A 42 -16.80 -14.20 5.92
CA TYR A 42 -16.50 -13.78 7.30
C TYR A 42 -15.00 -13.88 7.63
N ARG A 43 -14.31 -14.89 7.06
CA ARG A 43 -12.86 -15.05 7.27
C ARG A 43 -12.08 -13.88 6.67
N LEU A 44 -12.44 -13.48 5.43
CA LEU A 44 -11.80 -12.37 4.76
C LEU A 44 -12.02 -11.07 5.55
N ILE A 45 -13.28 -10.77 5.91
CA ILE A 45 -13.63 -9.56 6.67
C ILE A 45 -12.93 -9.57 8.04
N GLY A 46 -12.86 -10.73 8.71
CA GLY A 46 -12.16 -10.87 9.99
C GLY A 46 -10.65 -10.59 9.88
N PHE A 47 -9.98 -11.13 8.85
CA PHE A 47 -8.57 -10.85 8.61
C PHE A 47 -8.32 -9.38 8.23
N LEU A 48 -9.18 -8.80 7.37
CA LEU A 48 -9.10 -7.39 7.00
C LEU A 48 -9.32 -6.49 8.22
N GLY A 49 -10.33 -6.78 9.04
CA GLY A 49 -10.60 -6.05 10.28
C GLY A 49 -9.45 -6.14 11.29
N GLY A 50 -8.87 -7.34 11.45
CA GLY A 50 -7.70 -7.55 12.31
C GLY A 50 -6.49 -6.74 11.85
N MET A 51 -6.14 -6.80 10.56
CA MET A 51 -5.05 -5.99 10.01
C MET A 51 -5.32 -4.50 10.13
N THR A 52 -6.56 -4.06 9.89
CA THR A 52 -6.95 -2.65 10.06
C THR A 52 -6.80 -2.19 11.51
N PHE A 53 -7.15 -3.04 12.47
CA PHE A 53 -6.97 -2.75 13.89
C PHE A 53 -5.48 -2.54 14.24
N PHE A 54 -4.60 -3.47 13.84
CA PHE A 54 -3.17 -3.35 14.10
C PHE A 54 -2.54 -2.14 13.42
N VAL A 55 -2.83 -1.93 12.12
CA VAL A 55 -2.29 -0.80 11.38
C VAL A 55 -2.85 0.52 11.90
N GLY A 56 -4.15 0.59 12.24
CA GLY A 56 -4.77 1.78 12.82
C GLY A 56 -4.18 2.15 14.19
N LEU A 57 -3.87 1.17 15.04
CA LEU A 57 -3.12 1.42 16.28
C LEU A 57 -1.72 1.95 16.01
N PHE A 58 -1.03 1.39 15.01
CA PHE A 58 0.30 1.83 14.63
C PHE A 58 0.31 3.24 14.02
N LEU A 59 -0.73 3.60 13.26
CA LEU A 59 -0.95 4.95 12.74
C LEU A 59 -1.49 5.93 13.78
N GLY A 60 -1.96 5.42 14.93
CA GLY A 60 -2.40 6.26 16.03
C GLY A 60 -3.77 6.89 15.87
N THR A 61 -4.69 6.29 15.11
CA THR A 61 -6.05 6.78 14.88
C THR A 61 -7.11 5.81 15.43
N PHE A 62 -8.10 6.36 16.14
CA PHE A 62 -9.20 5.61 16.75
C PHE A 62 -10.52 6.40 16.60
N PHE A 63 -11.44 5.92 15.78
CA PHE A 63 -12.69 6.62 15.39
C PHE A 63 -12.47 8.08 14.97
N GLY A 64 -11.45 8.32 14.13
CA GLY A 64 -11.09 9.65 13.66
C GLY A 64 -10.38 10.54 14.69
N MET A 65 -10.18 10.07 15.93
CA MET A 65 -9.42 10.78 16.95
C MET A 65 -7.95 10.32 16.96
N SER A 66 -7.02 11.24 17.16
CA SER A 66 -5.61 10.91 17.35
C SER A 66 -5.38 10.34 18.75
N ILE A 67 -4.78 9.15 18.84
CA ILE A 67 -4.42 8.49 20.10
C ILE A 67 -3.35 9.29 20.86
N LEU A 68 -2.45 9.99 20.14
CA LEU A 68 -1.41 10.79 20.77
C LEU A 68 -1.97 11.94 21.59
N SER A 69 -3.03 12.60 21.09
CA SER A 69 -3.67 13.75 21.76
C SER A 69 -4.69 13.31 22.82
N ALA A 70 -5.08 12.04 22.86
CA ALA A 70 -6.08 11.53 23.78
C ALA A 70 -5.55 11.45 25.21
N SER A 71 -6.27 12.03 26.16
CA SER A 71 -5.94 12.00 27.59
C SER A 71 -6.18 10.62 28.24
N TRP A 72 -7.09 9.82 27.68
CA TRP A 72 -7.43 8.46 28.15
C TRP A 72 -6.43 7.40 27.71
N ALA A 73 -5.57 7.67 26.70
CA ALA A 73 -4.66 6.68 26.14
C ALA A 73 -3.45 6.45 27.07
N PRO A 74 -3.16 5.19 27.47
CA PRO A 74 -2.02 4.86 28.30
C PRO A 74 -0.70 5.09 27.56
N SER A 75 0.38 5.34 28.29
CA SER A 75 1.70 5.70 27.73
C SER A 75 2.28 4.61 26.80
N TRP A 76 2.04 3.35 27.08
CA TRP A 76 2.50 2.25 26.21
C TRP A 76 1.82 2.25 24.83
N LEU A 77 0.53 2.67 24.77
CA LEU A 77 -0.22 2.76 23.54
C LEU A 77 0.29 3.95 22.69
N LYS A 78 0.59 5.06 23.33
CA LYS A 78 1.21 6.23 22.66
C LYS A 78 2.60 5.92 22.11
N ALA A 79 3.37 5.10 22.81
CA ALA A 79 4.69 4.64 22.35
C ALA A 79 4.62 3.73 21.13
N LEU A 80 3.48 3.06 20.88
CA LEU A 80 3.28 2.22 19.70
C LEU A 80 2.98 3.03 18.44
N CYS A 81 2.48 4.26 18.58
CA CYS A 81 2.12 5.12 17.46
C CYS A 81 3.38 5.65 16.76
N ILE A 82 3.46 5.41 15.43
CA ILE A 82 4.63 5.79 14.62
C ILE A 82 4.85 7.31 14.57
N ASP A 83 3.78 8.10 14.64
CA ASP A 83 3.87 9.57 14.65
C ASP A 83 4.60 10.11 15.90
N GLY A 84 4.61 9.33 17.00
CA GLY A 84 5.35 9.67 18.22
C GLY A 84 6.86 9.39 18.15
N TRP A 85 7.32 8.63 17.14
CA TRP A 85 8.74 8.28 16.99
C TRP A 85 9.57 9.36 16.29
N PHE A 86 8.91 10.25 15.57
CA PHE A 86 9.57 11.30 14.79
C PHE A 86 9.19 12.69 15.31
N PRO A 87 10.15 13.65 15.34
CA PRO A 87 9.87 15.03 15.66
C PRO A 87 8.77 15.57 14.72
N ASP A 88 7.71 16.14 15.28
CA ASP A 88 6.57 16.70 14.54
C ASP A 88 5.80 15.70 13.62
N GLY A 89 6.01 14.38 13.76
CA GLY A 89 5.36 13.38 12.91
C GLY A 89 5.70 13.51 11.41
N LYS A 90 6.88 14.06 11.08
CA LYS A 90 7.31 14.32 9.71
C LYS A 90 8.70 13.75 9.44
N ILE A 91 8.88 13.22 8.23
CA ILE A 91 10.19 12.81 7.67
C ILE A 91 10.45 13.67 6.44
N ALA A 92 11.55 14.42 6.43
CA ALA A 92 11.91 15.33 5.33
C ALA A 92 10.77 16.31 4.91
N GLY A 93 9.95 16.76 5.86
CA GLY A 93 8.82 17.66 5.60
C GLY A 93 7.51 16.99 5.20
N PHE A 94 7.50 15.67 4.99
CA PHE A 94 6.31 14.88 4.64
C PHE A 94 5.78 14.10 5.84
N PRO A 95 4.45 13.89 5.95
CA PRO A 95 3.86 13.06 7.00
C PRO A 95 4.43 11.64 6.97
N VAL A 96 4.76 11.08 8.14
CA VAL A 96 5.34 9.73 8.25
C VAL A 96 4.48 8.66 7.58
N GLN A 97 3.16 8.78 7.70
CA GLN A 97 2.20 7.86 7.09
C GLN A 97 2.28 7.86 5.55
N MET A 98 2.51 9.04 4.93
CA MET A 98 2.71 9.14 3.48
C MET A 98 4.01 8.46 3.04
N VAL A 99 5.10 8.73 3.76
CA VAL A 99 6.41 8.11 3.47
C VAL A 99 6.32 6.59 3.63
N LEU A 100 5.62 6.09 4.65
CA LEU A 100 5.39 4.67 4.85
C LEU A 100 4.59 4.04 3.69
N ALA A 101 3.53 4.70 3.23
CA ALA A 101 2.73 4.21 2.11
C ALA A 101 3.56 4.08 0.82
N VAL A 102 4.38 5.10 0.53
CA VAL A 102 5.29 5.09 -0.62
C VAL A 102 6.36 4.01 -0.46
N ALA A 103 6.97 3.88 0.72
CA ALA A 103 8.01 2.86 0.97
C ALA A 103 7.48 1.44 0.76
N ILE A 104 6.31 1.11 1.31
CA ILE A 104 5.68 -0.20 1.11
C ILE A 104 5.29 -0.41 -0.36
N GLY A 105 4.81 0.63 -1.04
CA GLY A 105 4.51 0.61 -2.47
C GLY A 105 5.75 0.32 -3.32
N VAL A 106 6.85 0.99 -3.04
CA VAL A 106 8.14 0.77 -3.72
C VAL A 106 8.64 -0.67 -3.49
N LEU A 107 8.56 -1.18 -2.26
CA LEU A 107 8.89 -2.58 -1.97
C LEU A 107 8.02 -3.56 -2.76
N HIS A 108 6.73 -3.28 -2.91
CA HIS A 108 5.79 -4.09 -3.68
C HIS A 108 6.15 -4.11 -5.18
N ILE A 109 6.51 -2.95 -5.76
CA ILE A 109 6.98 -2.85 -7.15
C ILE A 109 8.31 -3.59 -7.33
N CYS A 110 9.28 -3.42 -6.42
CA CYS A 110 10.56 -4.14 -6.47
C CYS A 110 10.35 -5.65 -6.47
N LEU A 111 9.46 -6.15 -5.63
CA LEU A 111 9.10 -7.57 -5.56
C LEU A 111 8.47 -8.05 -6.88
N ALA A 112 7.58 -7.26 -7.47
CA ALA A 112 6.99 -7.55 -8.78
C ALA A 112 8.05 -7.65 -9.89
N MET A 113 8.99 -6.70 -9.92
CA MET A 113 10.08 -6.69 -10.91
C MET A 113 11.04 -7.88 -10.75
N ILE A 114 11.39 -8.26 -9.52
CA ILE A 114 12.22 -9.43 -9.26
C ILE A 114 11.51 -10.70 -9.75
N ILE A 115 10.23 -10.86 -9.44
CA ILE A 115 9.43 -12.01 -9.92
C ILE A 115 9.36 -12.04 -11.44
N LYS A 116 9.14 -10.89 -12.09
CA LYS A 116 9.18 -10.77 -13.57
C LYS A 116 10.50 -11.29 -14.12
N THR A 117 11.60 -10.77 -13.61
CA THR A 117 12.95 -11.09 -14.09
C THR A 117 13.25 -12.57 -13.94
N VAL A 118 12.93 -13.17 -12.78
CA VAL A 118 13.10 -14.61 -12.54
C VAL A 118 12.26 -15.45 -13.48
N ASN A 119 10.98 -15.09 -13.66
CA ASN A 119 10.08 -15.83 -14.53
C ASN A 119 10.48 -15.75 -16.01
N PHE A 120 10.89 -14.58 -16.47
CA PHE A 120 11.35 -14.38 -17.84
C PHE A 120 12.66 -15.12 -18.10
N THR A 121 13.58 -15.11 -17.15
CA THR A 121 14.84 -15.88 -17.25
C THR A 121 14.58 -17.37 -17.36
N LYS A 122 13.61 -17.90 -16.60
CA LYS A 122 13.23 -19.33 -16.68
C LYS A 122 12.55 -19.69 -18.01
N ARG A 123 11.81 -18.76 -18.63
CA ARG A 123 11.07 -19.01 -19.89
C ARG A 123 11.91 -18.80 -21.14
N PHE A 124 12.70 -17.74 -21.21
CA PHE A 124 13.38 -17.29 -22.41
C PHE A 124 14.91 -17.47 -22.37
N GLY A 125 15.46 -17.85 -21.22
CA GLY A 125 16.88 -17.99 -20.98
C GLY A 125 17.55 -16.64 -20.66
N PHE A 126 18.73 -16.70 -20.07
CA PHE A 126 19.46 -15.54 -19.57
C PHE A 126 19.85 -14.54 -20.69
N SER A 127 20.30 -15.05 -21.83
CA SER A 127 20.78 -14.21 -22.95
C SER A 127 19.71 -13.27 -23.53
N LYS A 128 18.43 -13.65 -23.49
CA LYS A 128 17.33 -12.82 -23.99
C LYS A 128 16.74 -11.87 -22.95
N THR A 129 17.12 -12.03 -21.67
CA THR A 129 16.55 -11.28 -20.54
C THR A 129 17.53 -10.31 -19.90
N VAL A 130 18.68 -10.07 -20.53
CA VAL A 130 19.74 -9.16 -20.03
C VAL A 130 19.20 -7.76 -19.81
N SER A 131 18.37 -7.23 -20.71
CA SER A 131 17.73 -5.90 -20.55
C SER A 131 16.80 -5.87 -19.33
N THR A 132 16.02 -6.94 -19.08
CA THR A 132 15.15 -7.01 -17.89
C THR A 132 15.97 -7.05 -16.59
N TRP A 133 17.11 -7.76 -16.59
CA TRP A 133 18.07 -7.73 -15.48
C TRP A 133 18.66 -6.34 -15.30
N GLY A 134 19.00 -5.65 -16.38
CA GLY A 134 19.48 -4.27 -16.34
C GLY A 134 18.51 -3.33 -15.63
N TRP A 135 17.22 -3.40 -15.96
CA TRP A 135 16.16 -2.62 -15.31
C TRP A 135 15.99 -2.98 -13.84
N THR A 136 15.97 -4.28 -13.52
CA THR A 136 15.81 -4.74 -12.14
C THR A 136 16.98 -4.31 -11.26
N THR A 137 18.22 -4.46 -11.77
CA THR A 137 19.42 -4.03 -11.04
C THR A 137 19.48 -2.52 -10.87
N LEU A 138 19.07 -1.74 -11.89
CA LEU A 138 19.03 -0.28 -11.79
C LEU A 138 18.06 0.19 -10.72
N ILE A 139 16.85 -0.32 -10.72
CA ILE A 139 15.79 0.16 -9.82
C ILE A 139 16.00 -0.40 -8.41
N VAL A 140 16.09 -1.72 -8.25
CA VAL A 140 16.25 -2.34 -6.94
C VAL A 140 17.61 -2.00 -6.34
N GLY A 141 18.69 -2.08 -7.12
CA GLY A 141 20.03 -1.70 -6.71
C GLY A 141 20.13 -0.21 -6.37
N GLY A 142 19.52 0.67 -7.18
CA GLY A 142 19.45 2.10 -6.92
C GLY A 142 18.76 2.43 -5.59
N ILE A 143 17.61 1.80 -5.31
CA ILE A 143 16.88 2.00 -4.05
C ILE A 143 17.72 1.53 -2.86
N VAL A 144 18.35 0.35 -2.95
CA VAL A 144 19.21 -0.17 -1.88
C VAL A 144 20.42 0.74 -1.64
N VAL A 145 21.08 1.20 -2.69
CA VAL A 145 22.26 2.10 -2.56
C VAL A 145 21.84 3.45 -1.96
N ILE A 146 20.72 4.03 -2.41
CA ILE A 146 20.20 5.29 -1.86
C ILE A 146 19.83 5.11 -0.37
N SER A 147 19.16 4.03 -0.01
CA SER A 147 18.79 3.76 1.39
C SER A 147 20.02 3.61 2.30
N LEU A 148 21.05 2.90 1.84
CA LEU A 148 22.32 2.76 2.57
C LEU A 148 23.09 4.08 2.68
N GLY A 149 23.01 4.92 1.65
CA GLY A 149 23.57 6.28 1.67
C GLY A 149 22.87 7.19 2.67
N MET A 150 21.54 7.13 2.75
CA MET A 150 20.76 7.90 3.74
C MET A 150 21.02 7.44 5.19
N MET A 151 21.37 6.18 5.38
CA MET A 151 21.75 5.64 6.71
C MET A 151 23.21 5.93 7.09
N GLU A 152 23.95 6.68 6.27
CA GLU A 152 25.38 7.01 6.45
C GLU A 152 26.29 5.77 6.61
N VAL A 153 25.84 4.60 6.15
CA VAL A 153 26.63 3.36 6.20
C VAL A 153 27.77 3.39 5.18
N LEU A 154 27.57 4.12 4.06
CA LEU A 154 28.55 4.27 2.98
C LEU A 154 29.23 5.64 3.04
N SER A 155 30.56 5.68 2.94
CA SER A 155 31.26 6.95 2.78
C SER A 155 30.84 7.62 1.45
N ALA A 156 30.84 8.96 1.41
CA ALA A 156 30.39 9.72 0.24
C ALA A 156 31.14 9.36 -1.06
N GLU A 157 32.42 9.03 -0.96
CA GLU A 157 33.24 8.57 -2.09
C GLU A 157 32.79 7.20 -2.60
N VAL A 158 32.59 6.22 -1.72
CA VAL A 158 32.14 4.86 -2.08
C VAL A 158 30.73 4.93 -2.67
N PHE A 159 29.82 5.71 -2.07
CA PHE A 159 28.47 5.93 -2.56
C PHE A 159 28.47 6.43 -4.02
N LYS A 160 29.29 7.45 -4.33
CA LYS A 160 29.42 8.01 -5.69
C LYS A 160 29.89 6.94 -6.70
N TRP A 161 30.94 6.18 -6.35
CA TRP A 161 31.48 5.17 -7.27
C TRP A 161 30.51 4.00 -7.46
N VAL A 162 29.81 3.57 -6.43
CA VAL A 162 28.80 2.51 -6.53
C VAL A 162 27.63 2.92 -7.42
N ILE A 163 27.15 4.16 -7.32
CA ILE A 163 26.08 4.67 -8.20
C ILE A 163 26.56 4.72 -9.66
N ILE A 164 27.78 5.22 -9.91
CA ILE A 164 28.33 5.29 -11.26
C ILE A 164 28.49 3.89 -11.86
N ALA A 165 29.03 2.95 -11.09
CA ALA A 165 29.18 1.56 -11.52
C ALA A 165 27.83 0.89 -11.82
N LEU A 166 26.85 1.09 -10.94
CA LEU A 166 25.50 0.57 -11.11
C LEU A 166 24.84 1.15 -12.37
N ALA A 167 24.94 2.46 -12.58
CA ALA A 167 24.39 3.15 -13.76
C ALA A 167 25.09 2.71 -15.06
N ALA A 168 26.41 2.50 -15.04
CA ALA A 168 27.18 2.04 -16.20
C ALA A 168 26.81 0.61 -16.59
N VAL A 169 26.79 -0.32 -15.63
CA VAL A 169 26.46 -1.73 -15.88
C VAL A 169 25.01 -1.89 -16.35
N SER A 170 24.07 -1.26 -15.67
CA SER A 170 22.66 -1.32 -16.06
C SER A 170 22.38 -0.58 -17.36
N GLY A 171 23.03 0.56 -17.60
CA GLY A 171 22.94 1.29 -18.87
C GLY A 171 23.44 0.45 -20.04
N LEU A 172 24.59 -0.19 -19.94
CA LEU A 172 25.07 -1.13 -20.96
C LEU A 172 24.08 -2.27 -21.20
N ALA A 173 23.51 -2.86 -20.14
CA ALA A 173 22.52 -3.92 -20.29
C ALA A 173 21.23 -3.45 -20.99
N ILE A 174 20.78 -2.23 -20.73
CA ILE A 174 19.55 -1.66 -21.31
C ILE A 174 19.75 -1.21 -22.76
N PHE A 175 20.86 -0.49 -23.05
CA PHE A 175 21.06 0.12 -24.37
C PHE A 175 21.71 -0.83 -25.40
N VAL A 176 22.62 -1.71 -24.96
CA VAL A 176 23.37 -2.58 -25.88
C VAL A 176 22.66 -3.92 -26.05
N PHE A 177 22.13 -4.51 -24.97
CA PHE A 177 21.55 -5.85 -24.97
C PHE A 177 20.00 -5.86 -24.97
N ASN A 178 19.36 -4.80 -25.45
CA ASN A 178 17.90 -4.72 -25.47
C ASN A 178 17.27 -5.83 -26.33
N THR A 179 17.72 -5.97 -27.57
CA THR A 179 17.31 -7.06 -28.46
C THR A 179 18.54 -7.69 -29.11
N PRO A 180 18.89 -8.94 -28.74
CA PRO A 180 20.03 -9.61 -29.37
C PRO A 180 19.77 -9.87 -30.86
N GLY A 181 20.70 -9.42 -31.73
CA GLY A 181 20.63 -9.62 -33.18
C GLY A 181 20.16 -8.41 -34.03
N ARG A 182 19.85 -7.27 -33.41
CA ARG A 182 19.53 -6.02 -34.11
C ARG A 182 20.73 -5.07 -34.18
N ASN A 183 20.70 -4.14 -35.15
CA ASN A 183 21.73 -3.10 -35.29
C ASN A 183 21.85 -2.27 -34.00
N PRO A 184 23.08 -1.97 -33.50
CA PRO A 184 23.27 -1.26 -32.22
C PRO A 184 22.63 0.12 -32.17
N LEU A 185 22.58 0.85 -33.29
CA LEU A 185 21.92 2.16 -33.39
C LEU A 185 20.41 2.08 -33.17
N VAL A 186 19.75 1.03 -33.66
CA VAL A 186 18.31 0.80 -33.46
C VAL A 186 18.04 0.36 -32.02
N ASN A 187 18.96 -0.40 -31.42
CA ASN A 187 18.88 -0.80 -30.02
C ASN A 187 18.97 0.40 -29.06
N ILE A 188 19.85 1.37 -29.35
CA ILE A 188 19.96 2.60 -28.57
C ILE A 188 18.64 3.39 -28.65
N GLY A 189 18.06 3.55 -29.83
CA GLY A 189 16.78 4.24 -30.01
C GLY A 189 15.62 3.56 -29.26
N SER A 190 15.52 2.23 -29.37
CA SER A 190 14.50 1.47 -28.64
C SER A 190 14.74 1.51 -27.11
N GLY A 191 15.99 1.43 -26.67
CA GLY A 191 16.37 1.53 -25.26
C GLY A 191 16.01 2.88 -24.65
N LEU A 192 16.14 3.98 -25.40
CA LEU A 192 15.73 5.31 -24.97
C LEU A 192 14.21 5.40 -24.82
N TRP A 193 13.45 4.84 -25.76
CA TRP A 193 12.01 4.78 -25.70
C TRP A 193 11.52 3.92 -24.51
N ASP A 194 12.15 2.76 -24.28
CA ASP A 194 11.85 1.91 -23.15
C ASP A 194 12.18 2.60 -21.82
N THR A 195 13.26 3.40 -21.78
CA THR A 195 13.63 4.20 -20.61
C THR A 195 12.55 5.24 -20.29
N TYR A 196 12.08 5.97 -21.30
CA TYR A 196 11.00 6.92 -21.11
C TYR A 196 9.72 6.25 -20.56
N ASN A 197 9.31 5.15 -21.18
CA ASN A 197 8.12 4.41 -20.74
C ASN A 197 8.26 3.83 -19.33
N MET A 198 9.46 3.35 -18.97
CA MET A 198 9.70 2.79 -17.64
C MET A 198 9.69 3.87 -16.57
N VAL A 199 10.37 5.00 -16.79
CA VAL A 199 10.41 6.10 -15.82
C VAL A 199 9.01 6.71 -15.63
N THR A 200 8.28 7.00 -16.70
CA THR A 200 6.91 7.53 -16.61
C THR A 200 5.95 6.52 -15.96
N GLY A 201 6.10 5.24 -16.29
CA GLY A 201 5.32 4.15 -15.68
C GLY A 201 5.56 4.04 -14.17
N LEU A 202 6.81 4.00 -13.75
CA LEU A 202 7.18 3.93 -12.33
C LEU A 202 6.72 5.15 -11.53
N LEU A 203 6.86 6.35 -12.09
CA LEU A 203 6.33 7.56 -11.45
C LEU A 203 4.82 7.48 -11.27
N GLY A 204 4.08 7.03 -12.27
CA GLY A 204 2.64 6.81 -12.17
C GLY A 204 2.27 5.75 -11.12
N ASP A 205 3.04 4.66 -11.07
CA ASP A 205 2.83 3.58 -10.10
C ASP A 205 3.11 4.08 -8.67
N VAL A 206 4.19 4.83 -8.42
CA VAL A 206 4.51 5.42 -7.10
C VAL A 206 3.42 6.41 -6.67
N LEU A 207 2.95 7.28 -7.58
CA LEU A 207 1.85 8.21 -7.28
C LEU A 207 0.56 7.48 -6.92
N SER A 208 0.33 6.29 -7.48
CA SER A 208 -0.82 5.46 -7.13
C SER A 208 -0.80 4.97 -5.67
N TYR A 209 0.38 4.79 -5.06
CA TYR A 209 0.49 4.42 -3.64
C TYR A 209 0.24 5.61 -2.69
N ILE A 210 0.49 6.84 -3.11
CA ILE A 210 0.14 8.04 -2.30
C ILE A 210 -1.38 8.11 -2.06
N ARG A 211 -2.19 7.56 -2.94
CA ARG A 211 -3.64 7.47 -2.78
C ARG A 211 -4.06 6.69 -1.54
N LEU A 212 -3.29 5.66 -1.13
CA LEU A 212 -3.57 4.90 0.10
C LEU A 212 -3.55 5.82 1.32
N TYR A 213 -2.52 6.65 1.41
CA TYR A 213 -2.40 7.66 2.46
C TYR A 213 -3.53 8.70 2.38
N ALA A 214 -3.81 9.23 1.18
CA ALA A 214 -4.85 10.25 1.00
C ALA A 214 -6.23 9.76 1.44
N LEU A 215 -6.57 8.50 1.16
CA LEU A 215 -7.84 7.90 1.56
C LEU A 215 -7.91 7.66 3.07
N GLY A 216 -6.84 7.15 3.68
CA GLY A 216 -6.78 6.98 5.13
C GLY A 216 -6.90 8.33 5.86
N LEU A 217 -6.21 9.36 5.37
CA LEU A 217 -6.31 10.72 5.90
C LEU A 217 -7.74 11.29 5.76
N ALA A 218 -8.37 11.14 4.59
CA ALA A 218 -9.72 11.62 4.34
C ALA A 218 -10.74 10.94 5.28
N GLY A 219 -10.64 9.62 5.46
CA GLY A 219 -11.48 8.88 6.40
C GLY A 219 -11.30 9.33 7.86
N GLY A 220 -10.05 9.54 8.28
CA GLY A 220 -9.74 10.06 9.61
C GLY A 220 -10.27 11.47 9.84
N MET A 221 -10.08 12.37 8.86
CA MET A 221 -10.60 13.75 8.92
C MET A 221 -12.13 13.78 8.96
N LEU A 222 -12.81 12.94 8.16
CA LEU A 222 -14.26 12.87 8.16
C LEU A 222 -14.79 12.34 9.50
N GLY A 223 -14.17 11.31 10.08
CA GLY A 223 -14.50 10.81 11.41
C GLY A 223 -14.33 11.88 12.49
N ASN A 224 -13.23 12.64 12.45
CA ASN A 224 -12.99 13.74 13.37
C ASN A 224 -14.02 14.88 13.22
N ALA A 225 -14.42 15.20 11.99
CA ALA A 225 -15.44 16.21 11.73
C ALA A 225 -16.80 15.84 12.36
N PHE A 226 -17.22 14.58 12.29
CA PHE A 226 -18.43 14.11 12.96
C PHE A 226 -18.30 14.14 14.48
N ASN A 227 -17.12 13.84 15.03
CA ASN A 227 -16.86 13.97 16.47
C ASN A 227 -16.98 15.41 16.94
N ILE A 228 -16.41 16.38 16.20
CA ILE A 228 -16.51 17.80 16.51
C ILE A 228 -17.96 18.27 16.44
N MET A 229 -18.72 17.89 15.39
CA MET A 229 -20.14 18.21 15.29
C MET A 229 -20.95 17.65 16.47
N GLY A 230 -20.66 16.43 16.89
CA GLY A 230 -21.29 15.81 18.05
C GLY A 230 -21.02 16.59 19.34
N THR A 231 -19.78 17.01 19.57
CA THR A 231 -19.41 17.78 20.77
C THR A 231 -20.03 19.19 20.76
N MET A 232 -20.09 19.88 19.61
CA MET A 232 -20.72 21.18 19.48
C MET A 232 -22.20 21.18 19.84
N ILE A 233 -22.90 20.09 19.60
CA ILE A 233 -24.32 19.96 19.94
C ILE A 233 -24.51 19.80 21.46
N LEU A 234 -23.56 19.20 22.16
CA LEU A 234 -23.62 19.08 23.62
C LEU A 234 -23.55 20.44 24.35
N ASP A 235 -22.97 21.47 23.72
CA ASP A 235 -22.85 22.80 24.29
C ASP A 235 -24.19 23.59 24.28
N ILE A 236 -25.23 23.13 23.60
CA ILE A 236 -26.56 23.76 23.55
C ILE A 236 -27.28 23.52 24.88
N PRO A 237 -27.91 24.51 25.54
CA PRO A 237 -28.46 24.37 26.90
C PRO A 237 -29.84 23.67 26.97
N VAL A 238 -29.99 22.47 26.34
CA VAL A 238 -31.21 21.65 26.38
C VAL A 238 -30.86 20.20 26.70
N PRO A 239 -30.84 19.77 27.96
CA PRO A 239 -30.07 18.62 28.40
C PRO A 239 -30.49 17.22 27.86
N VAL A 240 -31.70 17.01 27.42
CA VAL A 240 -32.15 15.69 26.90
C VAL A 240 -32.05 15.64 25.37
N VAL A 241 -32.42 16.72 24.70
CA VAL A 241 -32.46 16.80 23.23
C VAL A 241 -31.04 16.77 22.65
N ASN A 242 -30.07 17.41 23.33
CA ASN A 242 -28.66 17.44 22.94
C ASN A 242 -28.05 16.05 22.84
N TRP A 243 -28.27 15.21 23.86
CA TRP A 243 -27.72 13.85 23.88
C TRP A 243 -28.32 12.99 22.76
N VAL A 244 -29.62 13.12 22.50
CA VAL A 244 -30.28 12.36 21.42
C VAL A 244 -29.71 12.77 20.05
N PHE A 245 -29.61 14.10 19.78
CA PHE A 245 -29.04 14.56 18.51
C PHE A 245 -27.55 14.22 18.37
N CYS A 246 -26.77 14.33 19.42
CA CYS A 246 -25.35 13.95 19.43
C CYS A 246 -25.20 12.47 19.06
N ILE A 247 -25.94 11.57 19.70
CA ILE A 247 -25.89 10.13 19.43
C ILE A 247 -26.29 9.81 17.98
N VAL A 248 -27.36 10.44 17.49
CA VAL A 248 -27.84 10.24 16.10
C VAL A 248 -26.76 10.67 15.11
N ILE A 249 -26.15 11.85 15.29
CA ILE A 249 -25.11 12.36 14.39
C ILE A 249 -23.86 11.49 14.44
N LEU A 250 -23.43 11.06 15.61
CA LEU A 250 -22.26 10.19 15.75
C LEU A 250 -22.49 8.83 15.08
N ILE A 251 -23.64 8.19 15.36
CA ILE A 251 -23.94 6.90 14.74
C ILE A 251 -24.03 7.05 13.22
N PHE A 252 -24.82 8.03 12.73
CA PHE A 252 -24.97 8.27 11.30
C PHE A 252 -23.62 8.58 10.62
N GLY A 253 -22.84 9.49 11.20
CA GLY A 253 -21.54 9.91 10.68
C GLY A 253 -20.54 8.77 10.62
N HIS A 254 -20.40 7.99 11.69
CA HIS A 254 -19.46 6.87 11.71
C HIS A 254 -19.90 5.70 10.82
N VAL A 255 -21.20 5.41 10.71
CA VAL A 255 -21.70 4.39 9.77
C VAL A 255 -21.45 4.81 8.33
N LEU A 256 -21.72 6.07 7.98
CA LEU A 256 -21.46 6.61 6.65
C LEU A 256 -19.96 6.60 6.33
N ASN A 257 -19.11 7.06 7.27
CA ASN A 257 -17.66 7.04 7.10
C ASN A 257 -17.11 5.62 6.95
N LEU A 258 -17.59 4.67 7.76
CA LEU A 258 -17.22 3.26 7.64
C LEU A 258 -17.59 2.70 6.27
N ALA A 259 -18.80 2.97 5.78
CA ALA A 259 -19.25 2.48 4.47
C ALA A 259 -18.39 3.03 3.32
N MET A 260 -18.12 4.35 3.32
CA MET A 260 -17.30 5.02 2.30
C MET A 260 -15.83 4.54 2.37
N SER A 261 -15.26 4.47 3.56
CA SER A 261 -13.88 4.01 3.78
C SER A 261 -13.72 2.54 3.39
N CYS A 262 -14.70 1.68 3.72
CA CYS A 262 -14.68 0.26 3.38
C CYS A 262 -14.72 0.03 1.86
N LEU A 263 -15.58 0.78 1.16
CA LEU A 263 -15.66 0.73 -0.30
C LEU A 263 -14.34 1.19 -0.95
N GLY A 264 -13.79 2.31 -0.50
CA GLY A 264 -12.50 2.82 -0.97
C GLY A 264 -11.35 1.86 -0.67
N ALA A 265 -11.28 1.37 0.56
CA ALA A 265 -10.26 0.43 1.01
C ALA A 265 -10.33 -0.94 0.30
N PHE A 266 -11.45 -1.32 -0.28
CA PHE A 266 -11.55 -2.53 -1.10
C PHE A 266 -11.14 -2.27 -2.56
N VAL A 267 -11.69 -1.24 -3.19
CA VAL A 267 -11.49 -0.97 -4.62
C VAL A 267 -10.04 -0.56 -4.93
N HIS A 268 -9.43 0.32 -4.12
CA HIS A 268 -8.11 0.84 -4.44
C HIS A 268 -6.97 -0.17 -4.29
N PRO A 269 -6.88 -0.99 -3.23
CA PRO A 269 -5.91 -2.08 -3.16
C PRO A 269 -6.10 -3.15 -4.25
N LEU A 270 -7.34 -3.44 -4.65
CA LEU A 270 -7.58 -4.30 -5.82
C LEU A 270 -6.94 -3.73 -7.08
N ARG A 271 -7.15 -2.43 -7.34
CA ARG A 271 -6.54 -1.77 -8.47
C ARG A 271 -5.01 -1.84 -8.40
N LEU A 272 -4.39 -1.55 -7.25
CA LEU A 272 -2.93 -1.65 -7.07
C LEU A 272 -2.42 -3.05 -7.36
N THR A 273 -3.16 -4.08 -6.97
CA THR A 273 -2.80 -5.47 -7.24
C THR A 273 -2.96 -5.83 -8.72
N PHE A 274 -4.08 -5.46 -9.35
CA PHE A 274 -4.36 -5.88 -10.73
C PHE A 274 -3.70 -5.01 -11.78
N VAL A 275 -3.52 -3.72 -11.54
CA VAL A 275 -2.93 -2.80 -12.51
C VAL A 275 -1.43 -2.68 -12.29
N GLU A 276 -1.00 -2.22 -11.12
CA GLU A 276 0.40 -1.91 -10.88
C GLU A 276 1.25 -3.18 -10.69
N TYR A 277 0.81 -4.14 -9.88
CA TYR A 277 1.60 -5.34 -9.63
C TYR A 277 1.63 -6.28 -10.84
N PHE A 278 0.50 -6.62 -11.45
CA PHE A 278 0.50 -7.57 -12.58
C PHE A 278 1.19 -6.99 -13.82
N LYS A 279 1.06 -5.68 -14.08
CA LYS A 279 1.84 -4.98 -15.11
C LYS A 279 3.35 -5.14 -14.85
N ASN A 280 3.80 -4.84 -13.63
CA ASN A 280 5.21 -4.89 -13.27
C ASN A 280 5.75 -6.31 -13.11
N SER A 281 4.89 -7.31 -12.84
CA SER A 281 5.28 -8.73 -12.79
C SER A 281 5.31 -9.41 -14.16
N GLY A 282 4.88 -8.72 -15.24
CA GLY A 282 4.82 -9.27 -16.59
C GLY A 282 3.78 -10.37 -16.74
N TYR A 283 2.67 -10.30 -16.00
CA TYR A 283 1.56 -11.22 -16.12
C TYR A 283 0.66 -10.81 -17.29
N GLU A 284 0.67 -11.58 -18.36
CA GLU A 284 -0.10 -11.26 -19.58
C GLU A 284 -1.52 -11.83 -19.58
N GLY A 285 -1.85 -12.73 -18.66
CA GLY A 285 -3.20 -13.34 -18.56
C GLY A 285 -3.63 -14.16 -19.78
N THR A 286 -2.70 -14.42 -20.72
CA THR A 286 -2.93 -15.22 -21.92
C THR A 286 -2.68 -16.68 -21.60
N GLY A 287 -3.69 -17.53 -21.79
CA GLY A 287 -3.56 -18.96 -21.58
C GLY A 287 -4.89 -19.67 -21.41
N ALA A 288 -4.90 -20.98 -21.61
CA ALA A 288 -6.06 -21.81 -21.32
C ALA A 288 -6.26 -21.91 -19.80
N LYS A 289 -7.51 -21.84 -19.35
CA LYS A 289 -7.88 -22.05 -17.95
C LYS A 289 -7.40 -23.44 -17.51
N TYR A 290 -6.66 -23.50 -16.39
CA TYR A 290 -6.26 -24.76 -15.81
C TYR A 290 -7.48 -25.60 -15.47
N ASN A 291 -7.69 -26.68 -16.22
CA ASN A 291 -8.79 -27.61 -16.03
C ASN A 291 -8.22 -29.04 -15.95
N PRO A 292 -7.77 -29.47 -14.75
CA PRO A 292 -7.22 -30.79 -14.57
C PRO A 292 -8.30 -31.87 -14.81
N LEU A 293 -7.90 -33.00 -15.42
CA LEU A 293 -8.74 -34.17 -15.51
C LEU A 293 -9.01 -34.69 -14.09
N VAL A 294 -10.20 -34.43 -13.59
CA VAL A 294 -10.68 -34.95 -12.31
C VAL A 294 -11.63 -36.10 -12.59
N LYS A 295 -11.39 -37.24 -11.94
CA LYS A 295 -12.40 -38.30 -11.92
C LYS A 295 -13.66 -37.76 -11.23
N THR A 296 -14.71 -37.58 -12.00
CA THR A 296 -16.06 -37.34 -11.43
C THR A 296 -16.45 -38.59 -10.64
N LYS A 297 -16.64 -38.41 -9.33
CA LYS A 297 -17.25 -39.41 -8.46
C LYS A 297 -18.75 -39.42 -8.69
#